data_971b87687de0c3d95498a2dc81b5792e
#
_entry.id   971b87687de0c3d95498a2dc81b5792e
#
_cell.length_a   1.000
_cell.length_b   1.000
_cell.length_c   1.000
_cell.angle_alpha   90.00
_cell.angle_beta   90.00
_cell.angle_gamma   90.00
#
_symmetry.space_group_name_H-M   'P 1'
#
loop_
_entity.id
_entity.type
_entity.pdbx_description
1 polymer ?
#
loop_
_entity_poly.entity_id
_entity_poly.type
_entity_poly.pdbx_seq_one_letter_code
_entity_poly.pdbx_strand_id
1 'polypeptide(L)'
;LKKSVPFHSPRYLGHMVSDLLIPGLAAQILTLPYNPNNVSEDAAPVTVDLEVQVGLQLAKMLGYVHDPARADCAFGHLTSGGTLANYQALRLALALKSFPIALRAANVPDIDLPDDDITAFNLGPTQGIDLLDRWQDWLAAQATGERQRWQQRVQQHRLEHLGISAFFARHDA
;
A
#
# COMPACT_ATOMS: atom_id res chain seq x y z
N LEU A 1 -27.46 -26.54 -1.87
CA LEU A 1 -27.95 -25.50 -0.96
C LEU A 1 -28.45 -26.07 0.39
N LYS A 2 -29.19 -27.19 0.42
CA LYS A 2 -29.71 -27.77 1.70
C LYS A 2 -28.64 -28.16 2.73
N LYS A 3 -27.39 -28.34 2.29
CA LYS A 3 -26.23 -28.67 3.15
C LYS A 3 -25.36 -27.45 3.46
N SER A 4 -25.68 -26.26 2.96
CA SER A 4 -24.95 -25.03 3.24
C SER A 4 -25.30 -24.50 4.61
N VAL A 5 -24.34 -23.87 5.26
CA VAL A 5 -24.55 -23.19 6.53
C VAL A 5 -25.55 -22.03 6.32
N PRO A 6 -26.64 -21.97 7.07
CA PRO A 6 -27.68 -20.96 6.88
C PRO A 6 -27.28 -19.62 7.55
N PHE A 7 -26.30 -18.94 6.99
CA PHE A 7 -25.77 -17.66 7.54
C PHE A 7 -26.86 -16.58 7.75
N HIS A 8 -27.91 -16.62 6.90
CA HIS A 8 -29.04 -15.69 6.97
C HIS A 8 -30.11 -16.08 8.00
N SER A 9 -29.92 -17.19 8.71
CA SER A 9 -30.88 -17.63 9.71
C SER A 9 -30.72 -16.82 11.00
N PRO A 10 -31.84 -16.34 11.61
CA PRO A 10 -31.78 -15.66 12.90
C PRO A 10 -31.29 -16.54 14.05
N ARG A 11 -31.16 -17.86 13.82
CA ARG A 11 -30.58 -18.83 14.77
C ARG A 11 -29.07 -19.03 14.58
N TYR A 12 -28.46 -18.39 13.57
CA TYR A 12 -27.04 -18.49 13.34
C TYR A 12 -26.28 -17.60 14.34
N LEU A 13 -25.48 -18.22 15.19
CA LEU A 13 -24.65 -17.56 16.21
C LEU A 13 -23.15 -17.65 15.90
N GLY A 14 -22.80 -17.95 14.67
CA GLY A 14 -21.41 -18.15 14.26
C GLY A 14 -20.66 -16.84 13.98
N HIS A 15 -19.62 -16.95 13.15
CA HIS A 15 -18.76 -15.84 12.81
C HIS A 15 -19.55 -14.64 12.21
N MET A 16 -19.05 -13.43 12.46
CA MET A 16 -19.69 -12.18 12.03
C MET A 16 -19.98 -12.17 10.53
N VAL A 17 -21.25 -12.24 10.16
CA VAL A 17 -21.75 -12.14 8.79
C VAL A 17 -22.93 -11.17 8.83
N SER A 18 -22.94 -10.18 7.97
CA SER A 18 -24.05 -9.27 7.83
C SER A 18 -25.03 -9.76 6.75
N ASP A 19 -26.28 -9.29 6.83
CA ASP A 19 -27.22 -9.48 5.76
C ASP A 19 -26.76 -8.80 4.48
N LEU A 20 -27.13 -9.39 3.34
CA LEU A 20 -26.82 -8.82 2.04
C LEU A 20 -27.69 -7.58 1.77
N LEU A 21 -27.04 -6.51 1.33
CA LEU A 21 -27.74 -5.30 0.91
C LEU A 21 -28.30 -5.48 -0.50
N ILE A 22 -29.59 -5.16 -0.68
CA ILE A 22 -30.26 -5.24 -2.00
C ILE A 22 -29.53 -4.42 -3.07
N PRO A 23 -29.09 -3.17 -2.81
CA PRO A 23 -28.29 -2.42 -3.79
C PRO A 23 -26.98 -3.12 -4.17
N GLY A 24 -26.32 -3.79 -3.23
CA GLY A 24 -25.10 -4.55 -3.50
C GLY A 24 -25.36 -5.76 -4.41
N LEU A 25 -26.44 -6.50 -4.17
CA LEU A 25 -26.86 -7.60 -5.05
C LEU A 25 -27.21 -7.11 -6.46
N ALA A 26 -27.94 -6.00 -6.58
CA ALA A 26 -28.27 -5.40 -7.88
C ALA A 26 -27.00 -4.97 -8.63
N ALA A 27 -26.06 -4.30 -7.95
CA ALA A 27 -24.79 -3.91 -8.53
C ALA A 27 -23.98 -5.13 -9.00
N GLN A 28 -23.93 -6.19 -8.19
CA GLN A 28 -23.25 -7.44 -8.57
C GLN A 28 -23.83 -8.05 -9.86
N ILE A 29 -25.16 -8.10 -9.96
CA ILE A 29 -25.83 -8.64 -11.16
C ILE A 29 -25.55 -7.76 -12.39
N LEU A 30 -25.57 -6.43 -12.23
CA LEU A 30 -25.33 -5.48 -13.31
C LEU A 30 -23.88 -5.53 -13.81
N THR A 31 -22.92 -5.82 -12.96
CA THR A 31 -21.51 -5.85 -13.35
C THR A 31 -21.07 -7.18 -14.00
N LEU A 32 -21.81 -8.28 -13.77
CA LEU A 32 -21.46 -9.60 -14.31
C LEU A 32 -21.25 -9.62 -15.84
N PRO A 33 -22.12 -9.00 -16.69
CA PRO A 33 -21.94 -9.01 -18.13
C PRO A 33 -20.72 -8.22 -18.60
N TYR A 34 -20.28 -7.23 -17.84
CA TYR A 34 -19.16 -6.35 -18.19
C TYR A 34 -17.82 -6.89 -17.70
N ASN A 35 -17.84 -7.69 -16.65
CA ASN A 35 -16.65 -8.27 -16.01
C ASN A 35 -15.48 -7.26 -15.89
N PRO A 36 -15.69 -6.08 -15.26
CA PRO A 36 -14.71 -5.02 -15.22
C PRO A 36 -13.47 -5.46 -14.45
N ASN A 37 -12.30 -5.02 -14.90
CA ASN A 37 -11.03 -5.28 -14.22
C ASN A 37 -10.37 -3.96 -13.85
N ASN A 38 -10.34 -3.63 -12.57
CA ASN A 38 -9.78 -2.41 -12.03
C ASN A 38 -8.23 -2.34 -12.05
N VAL A 39 -7.59 -3.07 -12.96
CA VAL A 39 -6.12 -3.04 -13.14
C VAL A 39 -5.63 -1.69 -13.65
N SER A 40 -6.45 -0.98 -14.41
CA SER A 40 -6.18 0.36 -14.88
C SER A 40 -7.47 1.11 -15.20
N GLU A 41 -7.39 2.42 -15.25
CA GLU A 41 -8.49 3.30 -15.65
C GLU A 41 -8.96 3.02 -17.08
N ASP A 42 -8.04 2.71 -17.99
CA ASP A 42 -8.37 2.34 -19.39
C ASP A 42 -9.21 1.07 -19.48
N ALA A 43 -8.95 0.10 -18.59
CA ALA A 43 -9.66 -1.18 -18.60
C ALA A 43 -11.03 -1.10 -17.90
N ALA A 44 -11.19 -0.24 -16.93
CA ALA A 44 -12.40 -0.14 -16.12
C ALA A 44 -12.66 1.30 -15.63
N PRO A 45 -12.88 2.28 -16.54
CA PRO A 45 -12.93 3.70 -16.18
C PRO A 45 -14.01 4.03 -15.15
N VAL A 46 -15.15 3.36 -15.21
CA VAL A 46 -16.27 3.61 -14.28
C VAL A 46 -16.00 2.99 -12.90
N THR A 47 -15.56 1.75 -12.86
CA THR A 47 -15.42 1.02 -11.59
C THR A 47 -14.15 1.41 -10.83
N VAL A 48 -13.10 1.85 -11.51
CA VAL A 48 -11.92 2.45 -10.86
C VAL A 48 -12.29 3.76 -10.18
N ASP A 49 -13.02 4.65 -10.87
CA ASP A 49 -13.49 5.91 -10.27
C ASP A 49 -14.39 5.66 -9.06
N LEU A 50 -15.33 4.72 -9.15
CA LEU A 50 -16.16 4.32 -8.01
C LEU A 50 -15.34 3.80 -6.83
N GLU A 51 -14.29 3.03 -7.07
CA GLU A 51 -13.40 2.54 -6.03
C GLU A 51 -12.66 3.69 -5.32
N VAL A 52 -12.15 4.65 -6.08
CA VAL A 52 -11.52 5.87 -5.53
C VAL A 52 -12.53 6.65 -4.67
N GLN A 53 -13.75 6.86 -5.16
CA GLN A 53 -14.81 7.55 -4.40
C GLN A 53 -15.15 6.82 -3.09
N VAL A 54 -15.23 5.49 -3.09
CA VAL A 54 -15.43 4.70 -1.87
C VAL A 54 -14.25 4.88 -0.90
N GLY A 55 -13.02 4.87 -1.40
CA GLY A 55 -11.83 5.14 -0.58
C GLY A 55 -11.89 6.52 0.10
N LEU A 56 -12.29 7.56 -0.63
CA LEU A 56 -12.44 8.91 -0.09
C LEU A 56 -13.58 9.02 0.94
N GLN A 57 -14.71 8.33 0.70
CA GLN A 57 -15.81 8.29 1.68
C GLN A 57 -15.38 7.60 2.97
N LEU A 58 -14.64 6.50 2.89
CA LEU A 58 -14.07 5.83 4.07
C LEU A 58 -13.06 6.72 4.79
N ALA A 59 -12.19 7.41 4.06
CA ALA A 59 -11.27 8.38 4.62
C ALA A 59 -12.01 9.49 5.40
N LYS A 60 -13.08 10.02 4.83
CA LYS A 60 -13.97 10.99 5.49
C LYS A 60 -14.56 10.43 6.80
N MET A 61 -15.08 9.20 6.76
CA MET A 61 -15.66 8.56 7.95
C MET A 61 -14.64 8.36 9.07
N LEU A 62 -13.38 8.13 8.72
CA LEU A 62 -12.26 7.94 9.66
C LEU A 62 -11.60 9.25 10.08
N GLY A 63 -12.01 10.41 9.55
CA GLY A 63 -11.48 11.71 9.90
C GLY A 63 -10.18 12.08 9.19
N TYR A 64 -9.81 11.37 8.12
CA TYR A 64 -8.66 11.71 7.27
C TYR A 64 -8.99 12.82 6.28
N VAL A 65 -7.95 13.47 5.76
CA VAL A 65 -8.07 14.39 4.63
C VAL A 65 -8.58 13.61 3.41
N HIS A 66 -9.67 14.07 2.81
CA HIS A 66 -10.38 13.36 1.75
C HIS A 66 -10.68 14.25 0.53
N ASP A 67 -10.01 15.39 0.43
CA ASP A 67 -10.10 16.30 -0.70
C ASP A 67 -8.99 15.95 -1.73
N PRO A 68 -9.36 15.47 -2.94
CA PRO A 68 -8.36 15.08 -3.95
C PRO A 68 -7.48 16.23 -4.46
N ALA A 69 -7.89 17.48 -4.24
CA ALA A 69 -7.09 18.65 -4.64
C ALA A 69 -5.91 18.90 -3.69
N ARG A 70 -5.88 18.26 -2.53
CA ARG A 70 -4.83 18.43 -1.53
C ARG A 70 -3.73 17.39 -1.70
N ALA A 71 -2.48 17.80 -1.55
CA ALA A 71 -1.31 16.91 -1.61
C ALA A 71 -1.28 15.85 -0.48
N ASP A 72 -1.91 16.15 0.68
CA ASP A 72 -2.02 15.24 1.82
C ASP A 72 -3.35 14.45 1.84
N CYS A 73 -4.04 14.37 0.71
CA CYS A 73 -5.26 13.57 0.59
C CYS A 73 -4.98 12.10 0.88
N ALA A 74 -5.82 11.50 1.71
CA ALA A 74 -5.73 10.08 1.99
C ALA A 74 -6.09 9.26 0.75
N PHE A 75 -5.37 8.18 0.55
CA PHE A 75 -5.65 7.19 -0.49
C PHE A 75 -6.10 5.87 0.13
N GLY A 76 -7.08 5.24 -0.48
CA GLY A 76 -7.56 3.91 -0.08
C GLY A 76 -8.06 3.13 -1.28
N HIS A 77 -7.94 1.82 -1.23
CA HIS A 77 -8.45 0.91 -2.26
C HIS A 77 -9.05 -0.34 -1.62
N LEU A 78 -9.87 -1.03 -2.38
CA LEU A 78 -10.52 -2.25 -1.93
C LEU A 78 -9.64 -3.48 -2.21
N THR A 79 -9.72 -4.46 -1.31
CA THR A 79 -9.02 -5.75 -1.46
C THR A 79 -10.00 -6.90 -1.30
N SER A 80 -9.63 -8.08 -1.81
CA SER A 80 -10.44 -9.29 -1.73
C SER A 80 -10.46 -9.96 -0.34
N GLY A 81 -10.31 -9.18 0.71
CA GLY A 81 -10.43 -9.65 2.09
C GLY A 81 -9.38 -9.09 3.05
N GLY A 82 -9.63 -9.20 4.35
CA GLY A 82 -8.80 -8.65 5.41
C GLY A 82 -7.36 -9.18 5.42
N THR A 83 -7.14 -10.42 5.05
CA THR A 83 -5.80 -11.01 4.95
C THR A 83 -4.94 -10.26 3.93
N LEU A 84 -5.49 -9.97 2.75
CA LEU A 84 -4.77 -9.22 1.73
C LEU A 84 -4.58 -7.75 2.12
N ALA A 85 -5.60 -7.13 2.75
CA ALA A 85 -5.49 -5.78 3.27
C ALA A 85 -4.35 -5.66 4.31
N ASN A 86 -4.29 -6.57 5.28
CA ASN A 86 -3.23 -6.62 6.28
C ASN A 86 -1.86 -6.86 5.64
N TYR A 87 -1.77 -7.77 4.68
CA TYR A 87 -0.53 -8.04 3.96
C TYR A 87 0.00 -6.78 3.24
N GLN A 88 -0.87 -6.06 2.55
CA GLN A 88 -0.50 -4.83 1.86
C GLN A 88 -0.07 -3.72 2.83
N ALA A 89 -0.79 -3.54 3.94
CA ALA A 89 -0.44 -2.56 4.97
C ALA A 89 0.94 -2.86 5.59
N LEU A 90 1.19 -4.12 5.93
CA LEU A 90 2.49 -4.54 6.47
C LEU A 90 3.61 -4.38 5.45
N ARG A 91 3.36 -4.74 4.19
CA ARG A 91 4.35 -4.57 3.11
C ARG A 91 4.69 -3.10 2.89
N LEU A 92 3.68 -2.22 2.89
CA LEU A 92 3.90 -0.78 2.75
C LEU A 92 4.70 -0.22 3.94
N ALA A 93 4.34 -0.60 5.16
CA ALA A 93 5.06 -0.20 6.36
C ALA A 93 6.52 -0.68 6.32
N LEU A 94 6.76 -1.94 5.93
CA LEU A 94 8.11 -2.48 5.78
C LEU A 94 8.90 -1.73 4.69
N ALA A 95 8.29 -1.47 3.55
CA ALA A 95 8.92 -0.74 2.46
C ALA A 95 9.35 0.67 2.89
N LEU A 96 8.46 1.41 3.57
CA LEU A 96 8.74 2.75 4.06
C LEU A 96 9.85 2.75 5.13
N LYS A 97 9.79 1.81 6.09
CA LYS A 97 10.75 1.69 7.18
C LYS A 97 12.13 1.21 6.73
N SER A 98 12.20 0.35 5.73
CA SER A 98 13.47 -0.18 5.21
C SER A 98 14.14 0.73 4.18
N PHE A 99 13.41 1.68 3.62
CA PHE A 99 13.92 2.55 2.56
C PHE A 99 15.13 3.39 2.99
N PRO A 100 15.12 4.07 4.17
CA PRO A 100 16.28 4.82 4.65
C PRO A 100 17.53 3.94 4.80
N ILE A 101 17.36 2.71 5.31
CA ILE A 101 18.46 1.75 5.46
C ILE A 101 19.02 1.36 4.08
N ALA A 102 18.15 1.15 3.10
CA ALA A 102 18.59 0.82 1.74
C ALA A 102 19.40 1.95 1.09
N LEU A 103 19.00 3.21 1.30
CA LEU A 103 19.77 4.37 0.84
C LEU A 103 21.15 4.45 1.49
N ARG A 104 21.22 4.22 2.80
CA ARG A 104 22.51 4.14 3.54
C ARG A 104 23.41 3.05 2.98
N ALA A 105 22.89 1.82 2.90
CA ALA A 105 23.64 0.66 2.41
C ALA A 105 24.11 0.83 0.96
N ALA A 106 23.35 1.55 0.16
CA ALA A 106 23.74 1.91 -1.20
C ALA A 106 24.80 3.03 -1.26
N ASN A 107 25.10 3.71 -0.14
CA ASN A 107 25.97 4.89 -0.06
C ASN A 107 25.56 5.96 -1.08
N VAL A 108 24.27 6.36 -1.05
CA VAL A 108 23.78 7.42 -1.93
C VAL A 108 24.38 8.75 -1.48
N PRO A 109 25.06 9.49 -2.38
CA PRO A 109 25.68 10.76 -2.01
C PRO A 109 24.61 11.87 -1.91
N ASP A 110 24.96 12.94 -1.20
CA ASP A 110 24.19 14.21 -1.13
C ASP A 110 22.77 14.08 -0.56
N ILE A 111 22.43 12.95 0.07
CA ILE A 111 21.19 12.77 0.82
C ILE A 111 21.56 12.63 2.30
N ASP A 112 21.06 13.55 3.10
CA ASP A 112 21.22 13.51 4.55
C ASP A 112 20.44 12.33 5.13
N LEU A 113 21.16 11.39 5.74
CA LEU A 113 20.65 10.13 6.28
C LEU A 113 21.09 10.00 7.74
N PRO A 114 20.32 9.34 8.60
CA PRO A 114 20.75 9.00 9.95
C PRO A 114 22.05 8.19 9.97
N ASP A 115 22.87 8.37 11.03
CA ASP A 115 24.19 7.75 11.13
C ASP A 115 24.15 6.23 11.31
N ASP A 116 23.07 5.68 11.80
CA ASP A 116 22.91 4.25 12.04
C ASP A 116 21.57 3.71 11.53
N ASP A 117 21.52 2.39 11.33
CA ASP A 117 20.36 1.71 10.76
C ASP A 117 19.14 1.67 11.69
N ILE A 118 19.36 1.69 13.01
CA ILE A 118 18.27 1.70 13.98
C ILE A 118 17.55 3.04 13.95
N THR A 119 18.30 4.13 13.94
CA THR A 119 17.76 5.48 13.81
C THR A 119 17.06 5.64 12.46
N ALA A 120 17.65 5.15 11.36
CA ALA A 120 17.08 5.17 10.03
C ALA A 120 15.75 4.39 9.97
N PHE A 121 15.69 3.20 10.60
CA PHE A 121 14.45 2.41 10.68
C PHE A 121 13.37 3.08 11.51
N ASN A 122 13.74 3.84 12.54
CA ASN A 122 12.81 4.50 13.44
C ASN A 122 12.32 5.87 12.96
N LEU A 123 12.71 6.32 11.78
CA LEU A 123 12.13 7.52 11.18
C LEU A 123 10.60 7.46 11.17
N GLY A 124 9.96 8.57 11.50
CA GLY A 124 8.50 8.71 11.42
C GLY A 124 8.01 8.59 9.97
N PRO A 125 6.73 8.29 9.74
CA PRO A 125 6.17 8.18 8.38
C PRO A 125 6.41 9.43 7.53
N THR A 126 6.20 10.61 8.07
CA THR A 126 6.43 11.89 7.37
C THR A 126 7.89 12.03 6.95
N GLN A 127 8.84 11.76 7.86
CA GLN A 127 10.26 11.81 7.55
C GLN A 127 10.66 10.80 6.46
N GLY A 128 10.05 9.61 6.48
CA GLY A 128 10.27 8.60 5.45
C GLY A 128 9.74 9.03 4.08
N ILE A 129 8.61 9.72 4.02
CA ILE A 129 8.03 10.27 2.79
C ILE A 129 8.90 11.42 2.29
N ASP A 130 9.29 12.38 3.15
CA ASP A 130 10.18 13.49 2.78
C ASP A 130 11.53 12.97 2.24
N LEU A 131 12.02 11.88 2.79
CA LEU A 131 13.23 11.23 2.30
C LEU A 131 13.02 10.59 0.92
N LEU A 132 11.85 10.02 0.67
CA LEU A 132 11.50 9.47 -0.65
C LEU A 132 11.43 10.58 -1.70
N ASP A 133 10.83 11.72 -1.37
CA ASP A 133 10.74 12.88 -2.28
C ASP A 133 12.14 13.41 -2.59
N ARG A 134 13.00 13.62 -1.59
CA ARG A 134 14.41 14.00 -1.79
C ARG A 134 15.19 13.02 -2.66
N TRP A 135 14.94 11.72 -2.48
CA TRP A 135 15.52 10.69 -3.33
C TRP A 135 15.05 10.79 -4.78
N GLN A 136 13.76 11.05 -5.01
CA GLN A 136 13.21 11.20 -6.36
C GLN A 136 13.79 12.44 -7.06
N ASP A 137 13.89 13.56 -6.35
CA ASP A 137 14.48 14.80 -6.87
C ASP A 137 15.95 14.60 -7.20
N TRP A 138 16.70 13.95 -6.30
CA TRP A 138 18.10 13.62 -6.52
C TRP A 138 18.28 12.71 -7.75
N LEU A 139 17.44 11.68 -7.90
CA LEU A 139 17.45 10.81 -9.07
C LEU A 139 17.11 11.58 -10.35
N ALA A 140 16.17 12.50 -10.30
CA ALA A 140 15.76 13.28 -11.46
C ALA A 140 16.91 14.14 -12.00
N ALA A 141 17.82 14.57 -11.14
CA ALA A 141 19.02 15.31 -11.51
C ALA A 141 20.12 14.45 -12.18
N GLN A 142 20.05 13.11 -12.06
CA GLN A 142 21.05 12.20 -12.64
C GLN A 142 20.78 11.92 -14.13
N ALA A 143 21.84 11.59 -14.89
CA ALA A 143 21.69 11.10 -16.25
C ALA A 143 20.91 9.77 -16.30
N THR A 144 20.18 9.52 -17.40
CA THR A 144 19.25 8.38 -17.50
C THR A 144 19.92 7.03 -17.19
N GLY A 145 21.14 6.80 -17.64
CA GLY A 145 21.86 5.55 -17.36
C GLY A 145 22.30 5.42 -15.92
N GLU A 146 22.60 6.52 -15.24
CA GLU A 146 22.96 6.55 -13.84
C GLU A 146 21.75 6.36 -12.93
N ARG A 147 20.59 6.93 -13.29
CA ARG A 147 19.33 6.69 -12.58
C ARG A 147 19.03 5.21 -12.41
N GLN A 148 19.12 4.46 -13.51
CA GLN A 148 18.84 3.03 -13.48
C GLN A 148 19.82 2.27 -12.59
N ARG A 149 21.11 2.63 -12.64
CA ARG A 149 22.14 2.01 -11.77
C ARG A 149 21.89 2.27 -10.30
N TRP A 150 21.55 3.51 -9.94
CA TRP A 150 21.24 3.86 -8.57
C TRP A 150 19.95 3.23 -8.06
N GLN A 151 18.90 3.20 -8.87
CA GLN A 151 17.67 2.49 -8.54
C GLN A 151 17.93 1.01 -8.27
N GLN A 152 18.66 0.34 -9.15
CA GLN A 152 19.01 -1.07 -8.96
C GLN A 152 19.87 -1.29 -7.71
N ARG A 153 20.82 -0.41 -7.46
CA ARG A 153 21.68 -0.48 -6.29
C ARG A 153 20.90 -0.34 -4.98
N VAL A 154 20.02 0.65 -4.87
CA VAL A 154 19.15 0.83 -3.70
C VAL A 154 18.19 -0.36 -3.56
N GLN A 155 17.61 -0.82 -4.67
CA GLN A 155 16.68 -1.94 -4.66
C GLN A 155 17.29 -3.24 -4.14
N GLN A 156 18.57 -3.49 -4.42
CA GLN A 156 19.29 -4.66 -3.91
C GLN A 156 19.42 -4.68 -2.38
N HIS A 157 19.33 -3.54 -1.73
CA HIS A 157 19.42 -3.40 -0.29
C HIS A 157 18.08 -3.30 0.43
N ARG A 158 16.96 -3.30 -0.31
CA ARG A 158 15.62 -3.23 0.30
C ARG A 158 15.24 -4.53 0.97
N LEU A 159 14.74 -4.45 2.19
CA LEU A 159 14.39 -5.63 3.01
C LEU A 159 13.30 -6.50 2.40
N GLU A 160 12.42 -5.93 1.59
CA GLU A 160 11.40 -6.68 0.86
C GLU A 160 11.98 -7.68 -0.16
N HIS A 161 13.24 -7.47 -0.57
CA HIS A 161 13.97 -8.40 -1.44
C HIS A 161 14.93 -9.31 -0.66
N LEU A 162 15.43 -8.85 0.50
CA LEU A 162 16.39 -9.61 1.32
C LEU A 162 15.69 -10.54 2.33
N GLY A 163 14.40 -10.29 2.61
CA GLY A 163 13.67 -10.93 3.70
C GLY A 163 14.05 -10.39 5.09
N ILE A 164 13.09 -10.48 6.01
CA ILE A 164 13.26 -9.96 7.39
C ILE A 164 14.42 -10.66 8.12
N SER A 165 14.63 -11.96 7.88
CA SER A 165 15.72 -12.74 8.50
C SER A 165 17.11 -12.19 8.16
N ALA A 166 17.33 -11.67 6.95
CA ALA A 166 18.60 -11.09 6.56
C ALA A 166 18.89 -9.74 7.24
N PHE A 167 17.84 -8.99 7.63
CA PHE A 167 17.99 -7.77 8.42
C PHE A 167 18.50 -8.08 9.83
N PHE A 168 17.87 -9.01 10.52
CA PHE A 168 18.28 -9.40 11.88
C PHE A 168 19.66 -10.02 11.90
N ALA A 169 20.00 -10.86 10.93
CA ALA A 169 21.35 -11.48 10.83
C ALA A 169 22.49 -10.45 10.67
N ARG A 170 22.21 -9.22 10.21
CA ARG A 170 23.22 -8.15 10.13
C ARG A 170 23.47 -7.43 11.45
N HIS A 171 22.57 -7.56 12.41
CA HIS A 171 22.58 -6.78 13.65
C HIS A 171 22.81 -7.64 14.89
N ASP A 172 22.89 -8.97 14.74
CA ASP A 172 23.23 -9.92 15.79
C ASP A 172 24.76 -10.20 15.87
N ALA A 173 25.58 -9.50 15.13
CA ALA A 173 27.03 -9.56 15.12
C ALA A 173 27.68 -8.27 15.67
#